data_7fde6ee4351e967f935c82817d6a2e6f
#
_entry.id   7fde6ee4351e967f935c82817d6a2e6f
#
_cell.length_a   1.000
_cell.length_b   1.000
_cell.length_c   1.000
_cell.angle_alpha   90.00
_cell.angle_beta   90.00
_cell.angle_gamma   90.00
#
_symmetry.space_group_name_H-M   'P 1'
#
loop_
_entity.id
_entity.type
_entity.pdbx_description
1 polymer ?
#
loop_
_entity_poly.entity_id
_entity_poly.type
_entity_poly.pdbx_seq_one_letter_code
_entity_poly.pdbx_strand_id
1 'polypeptide(L)'
;MAPPDEVARQLIGATLLVDGVGGVIVETEAYDAADPASHCFNGQTLRNVSMFGPPGHAYVYQSYGLHWCLNLVCRPTGHGAGVLIRALQPTAGLDTMRRRRGVENTLLLCAGPGRVCQALAVTRDLDGQSISAPPFELLPAQRPIEVVTGPRIGISKAVDVPWRFGLKGSRFVSRVFPA
;
A
#
# COMPACT_ATOMS: atom_id res chain seq x y z
N MET A 1 -12.00 14.56 6.10
CA MET A 1 -11.20 13.38 5.68
C MET A 1 -9.81 13.85 5.36
N ALA A 2 -8.80 13.12 5.86
CA ALA A 2 -7.41 13.51 5.72
C ALA A 2 -6.91 13.38 4.26
N PRO A 3 -5.95 14.22 3.84
CA PRO A 3 -5.29 14.09 2.54
C PRO A 3 -4.45 12.80 2.47
N PRO A 4 -4.14 12.30 1.25
CA PRO A 4 -3.51 10.99 1.09
C PRO A 4 -2.11 10.89 1.69
N ASP A 5 -1.35 11.96 1.73
CA ASP A 5 -0.02 12.01 2.35
C ASP A 5 -0.08 11.88 3.88
N GLU A 6 -1.08 12.50 4.51
CA GLU A 6 -1.36 12.31 5.94
C GLU A 6 -1.75 10.85 6.24
N VAL A 7 -2.69 10.28 5.46
CA VAL A 7 -3.12 8.90 5.64
C VAL A 7 -1.96 7.93 5.40
N ALA A 8 -1.13 8.17 4.38
CA ALA A 8 0.05 7.36 4.09
C ALA A 8 1.03 7.33 5.26
N ARG A 9 1.26 8.49 5.89
CA ARG A 9 2.09 8.62 7.10
C ARG A 9 1.48 7.87 8.29
N GLN A 10 0.17 8.02 8.51
CA GLN A 10 -0.54 7.38 9.64
C GLN A 10 -0.61 5.85 9.53
N LEU A 11 -0.58 5.31 8.32
CA LEU A 11 -0.58 3.87 8.08
C LEU A 11 0.77 3.20 8.42
N ILE A 12 1.87 3.95 8.50
CA ILE A 12 3.17 3.38 8.92
C ILE A 12 3.06 2.89 10.37
N GLY A 13 3.43 1.64 10.60
CA GLY A 13 3.34 0.98 11.90
C GLY A 13 2.01 0.28 12.19
N ALA A 14 0.96 0.54 11.40
CA ALA A 14 -0.28 -0.21 11.46
C ALA A 14 -0.05 -1.66 10.98
N THR A 15 -0.84 -2.61 11.47
CA THR A 15 -0.80 -4.00 11.01
C THR A 15 -1.91 -4.24 10.01
N LEU A 16 -1.54 -4.76 8.84
CA LEU A 16 -2.48 -5.17 7.79
C LEU A 16 -2.43 -6.69 7.63
N LEU A 17 -3.58 -7.33 7.75
CA LEU A 17 -3.75 -8.77 7.50
C LEU A 17 -4.82 -8.98 6.41
N VAL A 18 -4.65 -10.06 5.66
CA VAL A 18 -5.65 -10.61 4.73
C VAL A 18 -5.79 -12.10 5.04
N ASP A 19 -6.97 -12.53 5.49
CA ASP A 19 -7.20 -13.89 6.00
C ASP A 19 -6.15 -14.33 7.04
N GLY A 20 -5.81 -13.42 7.97
CA GLY A 20 -4.84 -13.68 9.03
C GLY A 20 -3.36 -13.71 8.59
N VAL A 21 -3.07 -13.43 7.31
CA VAL A 21 -1.70 -13.38 6.77
C VAL A 21 -1.31 -11.93 6.50
N GLY A 22 -0.18 -11.47 7.06
CA GLY A 22 0.27 -10.09 6.85
C GLY A 22 1.34 -9.64 7.83
N GLY A 23 1.32 -8.34 8.16
CA GLY A 23 2.31 -7.76 9.05
C GLY A 23 2.22 -6.24 9.17
N VAL A 24 3.25 -5.67 9.75
CA VAL A 24 3.35 -4.22 10.00
C VAL A 24 3.66 -3.49 8.70
N ILE A 25 2.87 -2.46 8.37
CA ILE A 25 3.12 -1.57 7.23
C ILE A 25 4.39 -0.76 7.51
N VAL A 26 5.40 -0.92 6.68
CA VAL A 26 6.68 -0.24 6.82
C VAL A 26 6.99 0.73 5.69
N GLU A 27 6.20 0.70 4.60
CA GLU A 27 6.39 1.60 3.47
C GLU A 27 5.05 1.83 2.73
N THR A 28 4.78 3.11 2.44
CA THR A 28 3.59 3.55 1.70
C THR A 28 3.95 4.64 0.69
N GLU A 29 3.08 4.86 -0.30
CA GLU A 29 3.13 6.04 -1.16
C GLU A 29 1.73 6.65 -1.31
N ALA A 30 1.66 7.98 -1.30
CA ALA A 30 0.43 8.73 -1.49
C ALA A 30 0.22 9.12 -2.95
N TYR A 31 -1.06 9.12 -3.38
CA TYR A 31 -1.50 9.53 -4.71
C TYR A 31 -2.84 10.29 -4.61
N ASP A 32 -2.96 11.42 -5.32
CA ASP A 32 -4.16 12.26 -5.36
C ASP A 32 -4.60 12.54 -6.81
N ALA A 33 -5.85 12.90 -7.02
CA ALA A 33 -6.37 13.27 -8.34
C ALA A 33 -5.65 14.49 -8.95
N ALA A 34 -5.10 15.39 -8.13
CA ALA A 34 -4.31 16.53 -8.59
C ALA A 34 -2.85 16.18 -8.92
N ASP A 35 -2.40 14.95 -8.64
CA ASP A 35 -1.03 14.49 -8.82
C ASP A 35 -0.82 13.90 -10.22
N PRO A 36 0.06 14.47 -11.05
CA PRO A 36 0.34 13.96 -12.41
C PRO A 36 0.87 12.51 -12.45
N ALA A 37 1.37 11.97 -11.33
CA ALA A 37 1.81 10.58 -11.23
C ALA A 37 0.67 9.61 -10.85
N SER A 38 -0.51 10.13 -10.50
CA SER A 38 -1.66 9.32 -10.10
C SER A 38 -2.43 8.75 -11.29
N HIS A 39 -2.95 7.53 -11.12
CA HIS A 39 -3.92 6.95 -12.05
C HIS A 39 -5.22 7.76 -12.18
N CYS A 40 -5.50 8.63 -11.20
CA CYS A 40 -6.71 9.44 -11.16
C CYS A 40 -6.55 10.83 -11.78
N PHE A 41 -5.33 11.22 -12.18
CA PHE A 41 -5.03 12.55 -12.73
C PHE A 41 -5.89 12.90 -13.96
N ASN A 42 -6.14 11.94 -14.83
CA ASN A 42 -6.98 12.12 -16.03
C ASN A 42 -8.45 11.75 -15.80
N GLY A 43 -8.88 11.69 -14.54
CA GLY A 43 -10.26 11.36 -14.17
C GLY A 43 -10.54 9.86 -14.03
N GLN A 44 -11.81 9.56 -13.83
CA GLN A 44 -12.31 8.21 -13.60
C GLN A 44 -12.41 7.41 -14.90
N THR A 45 -12.04 6.14 -14.83
CA THR A 45 -12.16 5.14 -15.90
C THR A 45 -12.68 3.83 -15.33
N LEU A 46 -13.06 2.88 -16.16
CA LEU A 46 -13.45 1.52 -15.71
C LEU A 46 -12.30 0.81 -14.95
N ARG A 47 -11.06 1.16 -15.23
CA ARG A 47 -9.88 0.54 -14.61
C ARG A 47 -9.63 1.04 -13.19
N ASN A 48 -9.91 2.32 -12.91
CA ASN A 48 -9.59 2.97 -11.63
C ASN A 48 -10.84 3.38 -10.83
N VAL A 49 -12.02 2.89 -11.22
CA VAL A 49 -13.30 3.28 -10.61
C VAL A 49 -13.31 3.11 -9.09
N SER A 50 -12.69 2.04 -8.56
CA SER A 50 -12.64 1.78 -7.12
C SER A 50 -11.84 2.83 -6.36
N MET A 51 -10.88 3.52 -6.99
CA MET A 51 -10.14 4.62 -6.39
C MET A 51 -10.97 5.90 -6.20
N PHE A 52 -12.11 6.01 -6.90
CA PHE A 52 -13.12 7.07 -6.72
C PHE A 52 -14.27 6.63 -5.80
N GLY A 53 -14.18 5.42 -5.25
CA GLY A 53 -15.14 4.85 -4.32
C GLY A 53 -15.07 5.45 -2.92
N PRO A 54 -15.78 4.86 -1.96
CA PRO A 54 -15.78 5.34 -0.58
C PRO A 54 -14.42 5.12 0.10
N PRO A 55 -14.02 6.01 1.04
CA PRO A 55 -12.79 5.84 1.82
C PRO A 55 -12.83 4.56 2.65
N GLY A 56 -11.64 4.02 2.96
CA GLY A 56 -11.54 2.76 3.69
C GLY A 56 -11.88 1.53 2.85
N HIS A 57 -11.80 1.64 1.53
CA HIS A 57 -11.96 0.51 0.61
C HIS A 57 -10.65 0.25 -0.15
N ALA A 58 -10.47 -0.99 -0.56
CA ALA A 58 -9.32 -1.39 -1.35
C ALA A 58 -9.47 -0.94 -2.81
N TYR A 59 -8.40 -0.43 -3.39
CA TYR A 59 -8.23 -0.31 -4.82
C TYR A 59 -7.11 -1.24 -5.27
N VAL A 60 -7.45 -2.27 -6.01
CA VAL A 60 -6.50 -3.29 -6.47
C VAL A 60 -6.39 -3.25 -7.98
N TYR A 61 -5.19 -2.99 -8.48
CA TYR A 61 -4.92 -2.95 -9.91
C TYR A 61 -3.70 -3.78 -10.29
N GLN A 62 -3.63 -4.17 -11.57
CA GLN A 62 -2.48 -4.89 -12.11
C GLN A 62 -1.50 -3.91 -12.77
N SER A 63 -0.29 -3.85 -12.22
CA SER A 63 0.80 -3.04 -12.75
C SER A 63 1.52 -3.80 -13.87
N TYR A 64 1.65 -3.15 -15.04
CA TYR A 64 2.25 -3.72 -16.27
C TYR A 64 1.69 -5.10 -16.69
N GLY A 65 0.47 -5.43 -16.28
CA GLY A 65 -0.11 -6.76 -16.54
C GLY A 65 0.56 -7.93 -15.79
N LEU A 66 1.46 -7.65 -14.83
CA LEU A 66 2.29 -8.67 -14.17
C LEU A 66 2.02 -8.79 -12.67
N HIS A 67 1.85 -7.65 -11.97
CA HIS A 67 1.80 -7.64 -10.51
C HIS A 67 0.57 -6.89 -10.01
N TRP A 68 -0.10 -7.46 -9.03
CA TRP A 68 -1.16 -6.75 -8.29
C TRP A 68 -0.55 -5.71 -7.36
N CYS A 69 -1.25 -4.59 -7.19
CA CYS A 69 -0.92 -3.52 -6.27
C CYS A 69 -2.14 -3.17 -5.44
N LEU A 70 -1.99 -3.12 -4.13
CA LEU A 70 -3.04 -2.78 -3.18
C LEU A 70 -2.91 -1.33 -2.72
N ASN A 71 -3.99 -0.57 -2.87
CA ASN A 71 -4.12 0.77 -2.33
C ASN A 71 -5.33 0.85 -1.39
N LEU A 72 -5.28 1.77 -0.43
CA LEU A 72 -6.38 2.12 0.44
C LEU A 72 -6.93 3.48 0.03
N VAL A 73 -8.20 3.54 -0.34
CA VAL A 73 -8.90 4.78 -0.73
C VAL A 73 -9.10 5.66 0.50
N CYS A 74 -8.86 6.96 0.40
CA CYS A 74 -8.80 7.84 1.58
C CYS A 74 -9.53 9.19 1.47
N ARG A 75 -10.08 9.56 0.31
CA ARG A 75 -10.84 10.82 0.13
C ARG A 75 -12.33 10.56 -0.04
N PRO A 76 -13.20 11.58 0.03
CA PRO A 76 -14.62 11.40 -0.24
C PRO A 76 -14.89 10.73 -1.59
N THR A 77 -15.98 9.96 -1.65
CA THR A 77 -16.44 9.35 -2.91
C THR A 77 -16.52 10.39 -4.03
N GLY A 78 -15.98 10.03 -5.20
CA GLY A 78 -15.86 10.92 -6.35
C GLY A 78 -14.53 11.69 -6.42
N HIS A 79 -13.67 11.62 -5.37
CA HIS A 79 -12.32 12.17 -5.40
C HIS A 79 -11.31 11.03 -5.45
N GLY A 80 -10.63 10.88 -6.56
CA GLY A 80 -9.67 9.79 -6.76
C GLY A 80 -8.37 10.00 -5.98
N ALA A 81 -8.27 9.38 -4.81
CA ALA A 81 -7.06 9.40 -4.00
C ALA A 81 -6.89 8.12 -3.20
N GLY A 82 -5.64 7.70 -3.01
CA GLY A 82 -5.33 6.49 -2.27
C GLY A 82 -3.88 6.39 -1.84
N VAL A 83 -3.64 5.42 -0.99
CA VAL A 83 -2.32 5.09 -0.43
C VAL A 83 -1.92 3.70 -0.89
N LEU A 84 -0.84 3.61 -1.65
CA LEU A 84 -0.23 2.34 -2.07
C LEU A 84 0.52 1.71 -0.89
N ILE A 85 0.22 0.46 -0.59
CA ILE A 85 0.97 -0.36 0.37
C ILE A 85 2.18 -0.95 -0.34
N ARG A 86 3.39 -0.44 -0.01
CA ARG A 86 4.61 -0.84 -0.73
C ARG A 86 5.37 -1.98 -0.09
N ALA A 87 5.44 -2.00 1.24
CA ALA A 87 6.13 -3.07 1.95
C ALA A 87 5.56 -3.30 3.35
N LEU A 88 5.66 -4.55 3.78
CA LEU A 88 5.31 -4.98 5.13
C LEU A 88 6.51 -5.67 5.79
N GLN A 89 6.63 -5.52 7.11
CA GLN A 89 7.37 -6.45 7.94
C GLN A 89 6.45 -7.62 8.27
N PRO A 90 6.71 -8.83 7.75
CA PRO A 90 5.87 -9.99 8.01
C PRO A 90 5.84 -10.35 9.49
N THR A 91 4.63 -10.55 10.05
CA THR A 91 4.45 -10.93 11.46
C THR A 91 3.48 -12.08 11.65
N ALA A 92 2.62 -12.35 10.67
CA ALA A 92 1.61 -13.41 10.73
C ALA A 92 1.57 -14.20 9.41
N GLY A 93 1.44 -15.53 9.51
CA GLY A 93 1.33 -16.41 8.35
C GLY A 93 2.62 -16.55 7.52
N LEU A 94 3.81 -16.48 8.13
CA LEU A 94 5.11 -16.49 7.44
C LEU A 94 5.28 -17.71 6.53
N ASP A 95 4.92 -18.92 6.99
CA ASP A 95 5.05 -20.14 6.19
C ASP A 95 4.12 -20.12 4.97
N THR A 96 2.94 -19.54 5.11
CA THR A 96 2.03 -19.31 4.00
C THR A 96 2.63 -18.34 2.98
N MET A 97 3.23 -17.25 3.46
CA MET A 97 3.92 -16.29 2.58
C MET A 97 5.10 -16.96 1.85
N ARG A 98 5.94 -17.76 2.55
CA ARG A 98 7.05 -18.49 1.94
C ARG A 98 6.56 -19.40 0.81
N ARG A 99 5.51 -20.19 1.04
CA ARG A 99 4.91 -21.04 0.00
C ARG A 99 4.40 -20.24 -1.19
N ARG A 100 3.68 -19.14 -0.95
CA ARG A 100 3.12 -18.27 -2.02
C ARG A 100 4.21 -17.56 -2.82
N ARG A 101 5.28 -17.15 -2.15
CA ARG A 101 6.39 -16.39 -2.74
C ARG A 101 7.52 -17.26 -3.32
N GLY A 102 7.64 -18.51 -2.89
CA GLY A 102 8.76 -19.39 -3.26
C GLY A 102 10.11 -18.91 -2.73
N VAL A 103 10.16 -18.19 -1.58
CA VAL A 103 11.39 -17.67 -0.97
C VAL A 103 11.35 -17.84 0.54
N GLU A 104 12.51 -18.23 1.13
CA GLU A 104 12.67 -18.43 2.56
C GLU A 104 13.05 -17.16 3.32
N ASN A 105 13.80 -16.26 2.68
CA ASN A 105 14.29 -15.05 3.32
C ASN A 105 13.12 -14.09 3.65
N THR A 106 12.87 -13.92 4.94
CA THR A 106 11.77 -13.09 5.46
C THR A 106 11.84 -11.63 4.97
N LEU A 107 13.04 -11.07 4.78
CA LEU A 107 13.21 -9.71 4.27
C LEU A 107 12.68 -9.54 2.84
N LEU A 108 12.58 -10.62 2.07
CA LEU A 108 12.13 -10.58 0.67
C LEU A 108 10.65 -10.92 0.48
N LEU A 109 9.94 -11.35 1.54
CA LEU A 109 8.56 -11.78 1.43
C LEU A 109 7.62 -10.66 0.97
N CYS A 110 7.74 -9.47 1.57
CA CYS A 110 6.84 -8.33 1.33
C CYS A 110 7.58 -7.03 1.00
N ALA A 111 8.80 -7.09 0.46
CA ALA A 111 9.59 -5.90 0.09
C ALA A 111 9.27 -5.43 -1.33
N GLY A 112 8.11 -4.82 -1.50
CA GLY A 112 7.59 -4.26 -2.76
C GLY A 112 6.11 -4.56 -2.98
N PRO A 113 5.35 -3.71 -3.70
CA PRO A 113 3.90 -3.78 -3.78
C PRO A 113 3.40 -5.09 -4.41
N GLY A 114 4.03 -5.56 -5.48
CA GLY A 114 3.70 -6.86 -6.08
C GLY A 114 4.01 -8.04 -5.16
N ARG A 115 5.09 -7.95 -4.38
CA ARG A 115 5.46 -8.97 -3.39
C ARG A 115 4.47 -9.00 -2.23
N VAL A 116 4.01 -7.85 -1.77
CA VAL A 116 2.94 -7.73 -0.77
C VAL A 116 1.70 -8.47 -1.27
N CYS A 117 1.18 -8.13 -2.45
CA CYS A 117 -0.01 -8.76 -2.98
C CYS A 117 0.15 -10.27 -3.18
N GLN A 118 1.31 -10.75 -3.66
CA GLN A 118 1.57 -12.18 -3.79
C GLN A 118 1.63 -12.89 -2.44
N ALA A 119 2.31 -12.30 -1.45
CA ALA A 119 2.42 -12.86 -0.10
C ALA A 119 1.05 -12.98 0.60
N LEU A 120 0.19 -11.96 0.44
CA LEU A 120 -1.12 -11.89 1.06
C LEU A 120 -2.24 -12.51 0.20
N ALA A 121 -1.94 -12.97 -1.02
CA ALA A 121 -2.90 -13.44 -2.02
C ALA A 121 -3.95 -12.38 -2.41
N VAL A 122 -3.54 -11.12 -2.48
CA VAL A 122 -4.39 -10.03 -2.96
C VAL A 122 -4.47 -10.07 -4.48
N THR A 123 -5.70 -10.17 -5.00
CA THR A 123 -6.02 -10.18 -6.42
C THR A 123 -7.15 -9.21 -6.72
N ARG A 124 -7.62 -9.17 -7.97
CA ARG A 124 -8.78 -8.38 -8.40
C ARG A 124 -10.04 -8.64 -7.57
N ASP A 125 -10.18 -9.83 -6.99
CA ASP A 125 -11.37 -10.22 -6.23
C ASP A 125 -11.55 -9.37 -4.96
N LEU A 126 -10.49 -8.71 -4.49
CA LEU A 126 -10.52 -7.81 -3.34
C LEU A 126 -10.69 -6.33 -3.71
N ASP A 127 -10.75 -6.00 -5.02
CA ASP A 127 -10.95 -4.63 -5.48
C ASP A 127 -12.33 -4.11 -5.04
N GLY A 128 -12.38 -2.92 -4.46
CA GLY A 128 -13.60 -2.29 -3.95
C GLY A 128 -14.11 -2.83 -2.62
N GLN A 129 -13.45 -3.81 -1.98
CA GLN A 129 -13.87 -4.32 -0.68
C GLN A 129 -13.45 -3.39 0.47
N SER A 130 -14.26 -3.37 1.54
CA SER A 130 -13.96 -2.60 2.76
C SER A 130 -12.76 -3.19 3.50
N ILE A 131 -11.81 -2.34 3.88
CA ILE A 131 -10.66 -2.74 4.71
C ILE A 131 -11.01 -2.92 6.20
N SER A 132 -12.23 -2.59 6.59
CA SER A 132 -12.75 -2.75 7.95
C SER A 132 -13.56 -4.05 8.14
N ALA A 133 -13.59 -4.91 7.13
CA ALA A 133 -14.33 -6.17 7.14
C ALA A 133 -13.47 -7.30 6.54
N PRO A 134 -13.73 -8.55 6.93
CA PRO A 134 -13.05 -9.70 6.32
C PRO A 134 -13.13 -9.67 4.79
N PRO A 135 -12.07 -10.10 4.09
CA PRO A 135 -10.87 -10.78 4.62
C PRO A 135 -9.81 -9.84 5.18
N PHE A 136 -10.02 -8.50 5.11
CA PHE A 136 -9.08 -7.52 5.64
C PHE A 136 -9.23 -7.33 7.15
N GLU A 137 -8.09 -7.09 7.80
CA GLU A 137 -8.00 -6.59 9.16
C GLU A 137 -6.90 -5.53 9.22
N LEU A 138 -7.25 -4.31 9.65
CA LEU A 138 -6.33 -3.20 9.81
C LEU A 138 -6.32 -2.74 11.26
N LEU A 139 -5.20 -2.95 11.95
CA LEU A 139 -5.01 -2.59 13.34
C LEU A 139 -4.07 -1.37 13.45
N PRO A 140 -4.38 -0.38 14.28
CA PRO A 140 -3.54 0.80 14.45
C PRO A 140 -2.17 0.45 15.03
N ALA A 141 -1.19 1.34 14.82
CA ALA A 141 0.12 1.23 15.45
C ALA A 141 -0.01 1.25 16.99
N GLN A 142 0.66 0.32 17.67
CA GLN A 142 0.57 0.17 19.12
C GLN A 142 1.51 1.09 19.90
N ARG A 143 2.40 1.82 19.22
CA ARG A 143 3.42 2.71 19.81
C ARG A 143 3.70 3.87 18.88
N PRO A 144 4.28 4.98 19.40
CA PRO A 144 4.74 6.08 18.57
C PRO A 144 5.74 5.60 17.51
N ILE A 145 5.60 6.09 16.29
CA ILE A 145 6.37 5.69 15.12
C ILE A 145 7.15 6.89 14.58
N GLU A 146 8.43 6.71 14.31
CA GLU A 146 9.23 7.66 13.54
C GLU A 146 9.13 7.32 12.04
N VAL A 147 8.70 8.30 11.26
CA VAL A 147 8.49 8.16 9.81
C VAL A 147 9.51 8.98 9.05
N VAL A 148 10.19 8.34 8.11
CA VAL A 148 11.02 9.00 7.10
C VAL A 148 10.22 9.24 5.83
N THR A 149 10.58 10.29 5.08
CA THR A 149 9.97 10.63 3.80
C THR A 149 11.00 10.64 2.68
N GLY A 150 10.56 10.43 1.45
CA GLY A 150 11.43 10.47 0.29
C GLY A 150 10.67 10.44 -1.03
N PRO A 151 11.38 10.42 -2.15
CA PRO A 151 10.77 10.34 -3.47
C PRO A 151 10.07 8.99 -3.67
N ARG A 152 8.95 9.02 -4.40
CA ARG A 152 8.22 7.83 -4.82
C ARG A 152 9.02 7.02 -5.84
N ILE A 153 8.73 5.73 -5.92
CA ILE A 153 9.47 4.79 -6.76
C ILE A 153 8.67 4.48 -8.03
N GLY A 154 9.36 4.47 -9.16
CA GLY A 154 8.79 4.03 -10.44
C GLY A 154 7.83 5.02 -11.10
N ILE A 155 7.86 6.29 -10.69
CA ILE A 155 7.14 7.38 -11.33
C ILE A 155 8.07 8.23 -12.20
N SER A 156 7.52 8.86 -13.24
CA SER A 156 8.24 9.77 -14.15
C SER A 156 7.74 11.22 -14.10
N LYS A 157 6.65 11.46 -13.35
CA LYS A 157 6.05 12.78 -13.11
C LYS A 157 6.00 13.06 -11.63
N ALA A 158 6.00 14.34 -11.24
CA ALA A 158 5.96 14.76 -9.83
C ALA A 158 7.01 14.06 -8.95
N VAL A 159 8.20 13.84 -9.50
CA VAL A 159 9.30 13.09 -8.86
C VAL A 159 9.84 13.80 -7.61
N ASP A 160 9.71 15.13 -7.57
CA ASP A 160 10.20 15.96 -6.46
C ASP A 160 9.23 16.00 -5.27
N VAL A 161 8.02 15.45 -5.43
CA VAL A 161 7.03 15.38 -4.33
C VAL A 161 7.39 14.22 -3.40
N PRO A 162 7.72 14.47 -2.11
CA PRO A 162 8.24 13.45 -1.19
C PRO A 162 7.11 12.60 -0.58
N TRP A 163 6.23 12.05 -1.40
CA TRP A 163 5.05 11.31 -0.98
C TRP A 163 5.28 9.81 -0.83
N ARG A 164 6.50 9.42 -0.53
CA ARG A 164 6.85 8.08 -0.06
C ARG A 164 7.23 8.16 1.41
N PHE A 165 6.63 7.29 2.23
CA PHE A 165 6.78 7.24 3.67
C PHE A 165 7.31 5.89 4.09
N GLY A 166 8.18 5.86 5.11
CA GLY A 166 8.77 4.62 5.61
C GLY A 166 8.98 4.62 7.11
N LEU A 167 8.94 3.43 7.71
CA LEU A 167 9.31 3.23 9.10
C LEU A 167 10.83 3.42 9.25
N LYS A 168 11.23 4.43 10.04
CA LYS A 168 12.66 4.75 10.25
C LYS A 168 13.43 3.53 10.76
N GLY A 169 14.54 3.23 10.10
CA GLY A 169 15.42 2.11 10.46
C GLY A 169 14.90 0.72 10.08
N SER A 170 13.74 0.61 9.42
CA SER A 170 13.23 -0.69 8.99
C SER A 170 14.07 -1.29 7.85
N ARG A 171 14.44 -2.56 8.00
CA ARG A 171 15.15 -3.35 6.99
C ARG A 171 14.18 -3.98 5.96
N PHE A 172 12.86 -3.84 6.16
CA PHE A 172 11.82 -4.46 5.35
C PHE A 172 11.29 -3.55 4.23
N VAL A 173 11.81 -2.33 4.12
CA VAL A 173 11.42 -1.41 3.03
C VAL A 173 11.81 -1.97 1.67
N SER A 174 11.07 -1.62 0.62
CA SER A 174 11.32 -2.10 -0.75
C SER A 174 12.62 -1.53 -1.35
N ARG A 175 12.99 -0.32 -0.93
CA ARG A 175 14.23 0.38 -1.28
C ARG A 175 14.64 1.30 -0.13
N VAL A 176 15.93 1.38 0.15
CA VAL A 176 16.49 2.27 1.17
C VAL A 176 16.08 3.71 0.88
N PHE A 177 15.74 4.47 1.92
CA PHE A 177 15.50 5.90 1.82
C PHE A 177 16.82 6.65 1.69
N PRO A 178 16.87 7.74 0.90
CA PRO A 178 18.04 8.62 0.89
C PRO A 178 18.35 9.12 2.30
N ALA A 179 19.64 9.32 2.59
CA ALA A 179 20.10 9.90 3.85
C ALA A 179 19.77 11.39 3.91
#